data_c129d45b7e94e7b1d7c11dd51a43e734
#
_entry.id   c129d45b7e94e7b1d7c11dd51a43e734
#
_cell.length_a   1.000
_cell.length_b   1.000
_cell.length_c   1.000
_cell.angle_alpha   90.00
_cell.angle_beta   90.00
_cell.angle_gamma   90.00
#
_symmetry.space_group_name_H-M   'P 1'
#
loop_
_entity.id
_entity.type
_entity.pdbx_description
1 polymer ?
#
loop_
_entity_poly.entity_id
_entity_poly.type
_entity_poly.pdbx_seq_one_letter_code
_entity_poly.pdbx_strand_id
1 'polypeptide(L)'
;MKVTTPLGHEVEIMTDEKVEKEKGTGAVMCCTYGDETDIYWAKKYNLTEKIIFSRDGKLQKVEEMPELEGKTIKEAREIIIAKLRNDGVVRKEDHIKHNVDVHERCGTPVEFLPTIQWFVKILDMKEKMLEAGNKIKWHPEHMKKRYEDWVSSLKWDWCISRERFYGIPIPVFSCDSCDNMIIPSTDEMPMDPKAEKEIRVCPACKTGKMVPEKSVLDTWFTSSLSPEINNNHPLNGKLNGELYPMSMRPQAHDIIRTWAVYSILMGLYKHNAVPWENLMISGHILVQKGEKISKKTGGGKYKPEDLISQKSADAIRYAMACSSLGKDTYFDEKEVEKGRKLVTKLYNAGKLVLSKLKDFDPKVEVPNDNLEAIDQWILNRSVETAQKMAEAFENYEYSQARQIFEDFFWREFCDNYLEIVKKRLSIESNTDKLKISAQYACYHSFLNILKMVSPFIPHITEEMFHADVIIKQDGENTTESVKSNAESGYFSTNEGVKSIHNTLWPSQEVKYTDEKIKENADFVLSVIAEIRKYKSDNKIKLSTPVSVLKIKCSEEQKEKLTGFLDDLASLARAEKMETEITNNKEIGIEITL
;
A
#
# COMPACT_ATOMS: atom_id res chain seq x y z
N MET A 1 50.87 -30.83 7.52
CA MET A 1 51.37 -31.56 6.32
C MET A 1 51.24 -30.64 5.14
N LYS A 2 52.30 -30.54 4.31
CA LYS A 2 52.28 -29.72 3.12
C LYS A 2 52.17 -30.55 1.87
N VAL A 3 51.49 -30.07 0.85
CA VAL A 3 51.34 -30.69 -0.47
C VAL A 3 51.59 -29.64 -1.55
N THR A 4 52.07 -30.10 -2.71
CA THR A 4 52.23 -29.24 -3.87
C THR A 4 51.03 -29.42 -4.79
N THR A 5 50.36 -28.31 -5.14
CA THR A 5 49.26 -28.30 -6.09
C THR A 5 49.77 -28.57 -7.52
N PRO A 6 48.89 -28.98 -8.47
CA PRO A 6 49.28 -29.20 -9.89
C PRO A 6 49.90 -27.98 -10.58
N LEU A 7 49.67 -26.78 -10.06
CA LEU A 7 50.26 -25.51 -10.58
C LEU A 7 51.55 -25.09 -9.84
N GLY A 8 52.11 -25.97 -8.99
CA GLY A 8 53.40 -25.76 -8.34
C GLY A 8 53.34 -25.03 -6.98
N HIS A 9 52.17 -24.70 -6.46
CA HIS A 9 52.03 -24.04 -5.16
C HIS A 9 52.13 -25.03 -4.01
N GLU A 10 52.97 -24.75 -3.02
CA GLU A 10 53.02 -25.48 -1.76
C GLU A 10 51.93 -24.95 -0.80
N VAL A 11 51.02 -25.82 -0.41
CA VAL A 11 49.90 -25.48 0.46
C VAL A 11 49.85 -26.40 1.68
N GLU A 12 49.30 -25.92 2.81
CA GLU A 12 49.14 -26.69 4.03
C GLU A 12 47.80 -27.41 4.06
N ILE A 13 47.77 -28.69 4.48
CA ILE A 13 46.52 -29.43 4.69
C ILE A 13 46.01 -29.10 6.08
N MET A 14 44.78 -28.62 6.16
CA MET A 14 44.02 -28.34 7.38
C MET A 14 42.74 -29.16 7.42
N THR A 15 42.15 -29.29 8.59
CA THR A 15 40.86 -29.98 8.80
C THR A 15 39.80 -28.99 9.24
N ASP A 16 38.59 -29.10 8.69
CA ASP A 16 37.46 -28.24 9.07
C ASP A 16 36.14 -29.00 9.00
N GLU A 17 35.21 -28.68 9.92
CA GLU A 17 33.91 -29.32 10.04
C GLU A 17 33.00 -29.06 8.84
N LYS A 18 33.23 -27.98 8.07
CA LYS A 18 32.47 -27.66 6.86
C LYS A 18 32.89 -28.47 5.64
N VAL A 19 33.94 -29.27 5.75
CA VAL A 19 34.33 -30.16 4.66
C VAL A 19 33.44 -31.40 4.64
N GLU A 20 32.70 -31.57 3.55
CA GLU A 20 31.85 -32.74 3.34
C GLU A 20 32.70 -33.97 2.96
N LYS A 21 32.90 -34.88 3.90
CA LYS A 21 33.73 -36.06 3.74
C LYS A 21 33.32 -36.95 2.54
N GLU A 22 32.03 -37.02 2.25
CA GLU A 22 31.45 -37.85 1.19
C GLU A 22 31.47 -37.18 -0.19
N LYS A 23 31.91 -35.89 -0.27
CA LYS A 23 31.96 -35.14 -1.53
C LYS A 23 33.32 -35.31 -2.18
N GLY A 24 33.36 -35.97 -3.35
CA GLY A 24 34.60 -36.20 -4.10
C GLY A 24 35.57 -37.07 -3.32
N THR A 25 36.75 -36.56 -3.04
CA THR A 25 37.79 -37.24 -2.24
C THR A 25 37.77 -36.89 -0.75
N GLY A 26 36.87 -35.98 -0.33
CA GLY A 26 36.88 -35.39 1.00
C GLY A 26 38.00 -34.36 1.21
N ALA A 27 38.75 -34.04 0.17
CA ALA A 27 39.77 -32.97 0.15
C ALA A 27 39.28 -31.84 -0.74
N VAL A 28 39.23 -30.60 -0.19
CA VAL A 28 38.80 -29.41 -0.89
C VAL A 28 39.95 -28.42 -0.98
N MET A 29 40.18 -27.84 -2.13
CA MET A 29 41.13 -26.75 -2.29
C MET A 29 40.45 -25.41 -1.96
N CYS A 30 40.95 -24.69 -0.96
CA CYS A 30 40.48 -23.36 -0.62
C CYS A 30 41.17 -22.32 -1.52
N CYS A 31 40.35 -21.55 -2.23
CA CYS A 31 40.83 -20.50 -3.16
C CYS A 31 40.79 -19.10 -2.53
N THR A 32 40.71 -18.97 -1.22
CA THR A 32 40.55 -17.73 -0.41
C THR A 32 39.30 -16.93 -0.75
N TYR A 33 39.07 -16.58 -2.01
CA TYR A 33 37.93 -15.80 -2.51
C TYR A 33 37.12 -16.52 -3.58
N GLY A 34 37.14 -17.85 -3.62
CA GLY A 34 36.39 -18.63 -4.60
C GLY A 34 34.87 -18.62 -4.36
N ASP A 35 34.47 -18.81 -3.11
CA ASP A 35 33.08 -18.72 -2.65
C ASP A 35 32.98 -18.25 -1.18
N GLU A 36 31.76 -18.20 -0.61
CA GLU A 36 31.54 -17.81 0.79
C GLU A 36 32.27 -18.75 1.79
N THR A 37 32.40 -20.03 1.44
CA THR A 37 33.06 -21.03 2.31
C THR A 37 34.57 -20.82 2.29
N ASP A 38 35.15 -20.54 1.14
CA ASP A 38 36.55 -20.19 0.97
C ASP A 38 36.90 -18.93 1.77
N ILE A 39 36.06 -17.90 1.70
CA ILE A 39 36.25 -16.66 2.49
C ILE A 39 36.18 -16.93 4.00
N TYR A 40 35.25 -17.81 4.43
CA TYR A 40 35.17 -18.21 5.83
C TYR A 40 36.45 -18.90 6.29
N TRP A 41 37.00 -19.85 5.53
CA TRP A 41 38.24 -20.53 5.85
C TRP A 41 39.45 -19.58 5.79
N ALA A 42 39.51 -18.71 4.79
CA ALA A 42 40.58 -17.72 4.68
C ALA A 42 40.66 -16.84 5.95
N LYS A 43 39.50 -16.38 6.46
CA LYS A 43 39.42 -15.60 7.69
C LYS A 43 39.72 -16.44 8.94
N LYS A 44 39.11 -17.64 9.07
CA LYS A 44 39.26 -18.52 10.22
C LYS A 44 40.71 -18.94 10.46
N TYR A 45 41.42 -19.26 9.39
CA TYR A 45 42.79 -19.74 9.42
C TYR A 45 43.84 -18.70 9.09
N ASN A 46 43.42 -17.43 8.91
CA ASN A 46 44.30 -16.32 8.51
C ASN A 46 45.21 -16.67 7.34
N LEU A 47 44.60 -17.20 6.27
CA LEU A 47 45.35 -17.62 5.07
C LEU A 47 45.88 -16.40 4.33
N THR A 48 47.06 -16.58 3.72
CA THR A 48 47.67 -15.51 2.88
C THR A 48 46.83 -15.30 1.63
N GLU A 49 46.36 -14.08 1.47
CA GLU A 49 45.53 -13.70 0.32
C GLU A 49 46.45 -13.35 -0.87
N LYS A 50 46.12 -13.90 -2.06
CA LYS A 50 46.75 -13.58 -3.31
C LYS A 50 45.70 -12.98 -4.25
N ILE A 51 45.75 -11.66 -4.46
CA ILE A 51 44.82 -10.95 -5.35
C ILE A 51 45.33 -11.11 -6.78
N ILE A 52 44.61 -11.83 -7.62
CA ILE A 52 45.00 -12.08 -9.01
C ILE A 52 44.08 -11.39 -10.04
N PHE A 53 43.03 -10.67 -9.57
CA PHE A 53 42.14 -9.91 -10.43
C PHE A 53 42.31 -8.41 -10.25
N SER A 54 42.19 -7.69 -11.34
CA SER A 54 41.97 -6.25 -11.34
C SER A 54 40.46 -5.92 -11.28
N ARG A 55 40.12 -4.66 -10.99
CA ARG A 55 38.73 -4.19 -10.89
C ARG A 55 37.93 -4.28 -12.20
N ASP A 56 38.59 -4.39 -13.33
CA ASP A 56 38.00 -4.58 -14.66
C ASP A 56 37.76 -6.07 -15.00
N GLY A 57 37.97 -7.00 -14.02
CA GLY A 57 37.71 -8.43 -14.17
C GLY A 57 38.76 -9.18 -14.97
N LYS A 58 39.91 -8.61 -15.18
CA LYS A 58 41.04 -9.24 -15.86
C LYS A 58 42.09 -9.74 -14.88
N LEU A 59 42.78 -10.81 -15.24
CA LEU A 59 43.88 -11.29 -14.40
C LEU A 59 45.08 -10.37 -14.47
N GLN A 60 45.67 -10.16 -13.29
CA GLN A 60 46.96 -9.51 -13.14
C GLN A 60 48.09 -10.51 -13.42
N LYS A 61 49.33 -10.05 -13.44
CA LYS A 61 50.49 -10.90 -13.61
C LYS A 61 50.55 -11.99 -12.53
N VAL A 62 50.55 -13.23 -12.96
CA VAL A 62 50.75 -14.42 -12.11
C VAL A 62 52.11 -14.99 -12.49
N GLU A 63 53.06 -14.99 -11.56
CA GLU A 63 54.47 -15.38 -11.87
C GLU A 63 54.56 -16.80 -12.42
N GLU A 64 53.71 -17.71 -11.93
CA GLU A 64 53.70 -19.12 -12.31
C GLU A 64 53.03 -19.35 -13.68
N MET A 65 52.25 -18.39 -14.16
CA MET A 65 51.53 -18.46 -15.44
C MET A 65 51.42 -17.07 -16.08
N PRO A 66 52.49 -16.51 -16.62
CA PRO A 66 52.50 -15.18 -17.21
C PRO A 66 51.50 -14.98 -18.35
N GLU A 67 51.15 -16.06 -19.05
CA GLU A 67 50.20 -16.07 -20.17
C GLU A 67 48.74 -15.73 -19.75
N LEU A 68 48.46 -15.70 -18.47
CA LEU A 68 47.14 -15.34 -17.93
C LEU A 68 46.95 -13.82 -17.80
N GLU A 69 48.02 -13.03 -17.85
CA GLU A 69 47.94 -11.59 -17.70
C GLU A 69 47.05 -10.95 -18.75
N GLY A 70 46.10 -10.11 -18.28
CA GLY A 70 45.14 -9.42 -19.12
C GLY A 70 43.97 -10.30 -19.63
N LYS A 71 43.93 -11.60 -19.30
CA LYS A 71 42.88 -12.51 -19.70
C LYS A 71 41.66 -12.38 -18.80
N THR A 72 40.49 -12.64 -19.38
CA THR A 72 39.25 -12.83 -18.60
C THR A 72 39.28 -14.16 -17.88
N ILE A 73 38.47 -14.31 -16.86
CA ILE A 73 38.33 -15.58 -16.10
C ILE A 73 37.99 -16.75 -17.02
N LYS A 74 37.12 -16.54 -18.01
CA LYS A 74 36.74 -17.59 -18.98
C LYS A 74 37.96 -18.03 -19.81
N GLU A 75 38.70 -17.10 -20.39
CA GLU A 75 39.90 -17.40 -21.15
C GLU A 75 40.98 -18.06 -20.29
N ALA A 76 41.19 -17.58 -19.08
CA ALA A 76 42.13 -18.15 -18.13
C ALA A 76 41.80 -19.60 -17.77
N ARG A 77 40.52 -19.91 -17.54
CA ARG A 77 40.06 -21.26 -17.25
C ARG A 77 40.37 -22.24 -18.40
N GLU A 78 40.17 -21.81 -19.65
CA GLU A 78 40.48 -22.60 -20.82
C GLU A 78 42.01 -22.87 -20.93
N ILE A 79 42.85 -21.83 -20.69
CA ILE A 79 44.30 -21.95 -20.70
C ILE A 79 44.80 -22.90 -19.60
N ILE A 80 44.30 -22.76 -18.39
CA ILE A 80 44.67 -23.59 -17.23
C ILE A 80 44.30 -25.07 -17.50
N ILE A 81 43.08 -25.33 -17.98
CA ILE A 81 42.62 -26.69 -18.29
C ILE A 81 43.49 -27.30 -19.37
N ALA A 82 43.81 -26.57 -20.44
CA ALA A 82 44.68 -27.05 -21.50
C ALA A 82 46.08 -27.42 -20.97
N LYS A 83 46.66 -26.57 -20.10
CA LYS A 83 47.97 -26.85 -19.47
C LYS A 83 47.87 -28.11 -18.61
N LEU A 84 46.87 -28.23 -17.73
CA LEU A 84 46.73 -29.41 -16.86
C LEU A 84 46.53 -30.71 -17.65
N ARG A 85 45.85 -30.65 -18.82
CA ARG A 85 45.78 -31.79 -19.76
C ARG A 85 47.12 -32.15 -20.34
N ASN A 86 47.89 -31.18 -20.81
CA ASN A 86 49.22 -31.39 -21.38
C ASN A 86 50.20 -31.95 -20.35
N ASP A 87 50.07 -31.53 -19.08
CA ASP A 87 50.90 -32.01 -17.97
C ASP A 87 50.45 -33.43 -17.47
N GLY A 88 49.38 -34.00 -18.07
CA GLY A 88 48.88 -35.32 -17.76
C GLY A 88 48.22 -35.50 -16.37
N VAL A 89 47.87 -34.38 -15.71
CA VAL A 89 47.29 -34.40 -14.35
C VAL A 89 45.78 -34.43 -14.35
N VAL A 90 45.09 -34.21 -15.47
CA VAL A 90 43.64 -34.29 -15.60
C VAL A 90 43.24 -35.76 -15.71
N ARG A 91 42.47 -36.28 -14.73
CA ARG A 91 41.98 -37.68 -14.74
C ARG A 91 40.59 -37.79 -15.34
N LYS A 92 39.73 -36.79 -15.15
CA LYS A 92 38.34 -36.81 -15.61
C LYS A 92 37.82 -35.37 -15.74
N GLU A 93 36.98 -35.13 -16.73
CA GLU A 93 36.21 -33.91 -16.90
C GLU A 93 34.72 -34.25 -16.96
N ASP A 94 33.92 -33.55 -16.17
CA ASP A 94 32.48 -33.69 -16.17
C ASP A 94 31.82 -32.32 -16.35
N HIS A 95 30.75 -32.27 -17.14
CA HIS A 95 29.91 -31.09 -17.25
C HIS A 95 28.88 -31.09 -16.12
N ILE A 96 28.96 -30.10 -15.26
CA ILE A 96 28.01 -29.90 -14.18
C ILE A 96 27.14 -28.66 -14.42
N LYS A 97 25.90 -28.68 -13.92
CA LYS A 97 25.05 -27.51 -13.86
C LYS A 97 25.01 -27.02 -12.42
N HIS A 98 25.36 -25.79 -12.18
CA HIS A 98 25.27 -25.16 -10.88
C HIS A 98 24.77 -23.73 -11.00
N ASN A 99 24.22 -23.17 -9.91
CA ASN A 99 23.83 -21.77 -9.86
C ASN A 99 25.06 -20.89 -9.76
N VAL A 100 25.06 -19.79 -10.50
CA VAL A 100 26.12 -18.79 -10.50
C VAL A 100 25.47 -17.46 -10.17
N ASP A 101 26.03 -16.74 -9.20
CA ASP A 101 25.59 -15.39 -8.87
C ASP A 101 25.96 -14.44 -9.99
N VAL A 102 24.97 -13.63 -10.41
CA VAL A 102 25.13 -12.72 -11.53
C VAL A 102 24.67 -11.32 -11.16
N HIS A 103 25.25 -10.33 -11.79
CA HIS A 103 24.83 -8.95 -11.64
C HIS A 103 23.40 -8.75 -12.20
N GLU A 104 22.50 -8.24 -11.39
CA GLU A 104 21.06 -8.10 -11.67
C GLU A 104 20.72 -7.44 -13.01
N ARG A 105 21.52 -6.46 -13.44
CA ARG A 105 21.19 -5.67 -14.65
C ARG A 105 21.78 -6.26 -15.94
N CYS A 106 22.96 -6.86 -15.89
CA CYS A 106 23.66 -7.31 -17.09
C CYS A 106 23.83 -8.83 -17.18
N GLY A 107 23.48 -9.59 -16.11
CA GLY A 107 23.63 -11.03 -16.10
C GLY A 107 25.09 -11.53 -16.11
N THR A 108 26.07 -10.65 -15.91
CA THR A 108 27.48 -11.03 -15.83
C THR A 108 27.75 -11.73 -14.51
N PRO A 109 28.44 -12.90 -14.49
CA PRO A 109 28.90 -13.52 -13.26
C PRO A 109 29.72 -12.54 -12.40
N VAL A 110 29.49 -12.60 -11.08
CA VAL A 110 30.22 -11.78 -10.12
C VAL A 110 31.32 -12.59 -9.46
N GLU A 111 32.42 -11.92 -9.12
CA GLU A 111 33.56 -12.50 -8.43
C GLU A 111 33.82 -11.76 -7.14
N PHE A 112 34.43 -12.42 -6.15
CA PHE A 112 34.82 -11.79 -4.89
C PHE A 112 36.16 -11.06 -5.05
N LEU A 113 36.17 -9.79 -4.71
CA LEU A 113 37.37 -8.95 -4.72
C LEU A 113 37.45 -8.19 -3.37
N PRO A 114 38.56 -8.29 -2.64
CA PRO A 114 38.74 -7.51 -1.41
C PRO A 114 38.86 -6.03 -1.76
N THR A 115 38.03 -5.22 -1.12
CA THR A 115 38.05 -3.75 -1.29
C THR A 115 37.80 -3.09 0.06
N ILE A 116 38.38 -1.91 0.26
CA ILE A 116 38.10 -1.09 1.44
C ILE A 116 36.73 -0.45 1.23
N GLN A 117 35.84 -0.66 2.20
CA GLN A 117 34.46 -0.20 2.15
C GLN A 117 34.02 0.33 3.52
N TRP A 118 32.97 1.15 3.54
CA TRP A 118 32.32 1.60 4.77
C TRP A 118 31.19 0.67 5.15
N PHE A 119 31.16 0.27 6.43
CA PHE A 119 30.16 -0.65 6.97
C PHE A 119 29.49 -0.06 8.19
N VAL A 120 28.19 -0.34 8.31
CA VAL A 120 27.45 -0.22 9.57
C VAL A 120 27.41 -1.60 10.23
N LYS A 121 27.82 -1.70 11.49
CA LYS A 121 27.78 -2.94 12.26
C LYS A 121 26.31 -3.34 12.47
N ILE A 122 25.87 -4.40 11.84
CA ILE A 122 24.50 -4.92 11.97
C ILE A 122 24.46 -6.25 12.71
N LEU A 123 25.54 -7.02 12.64
CA LEU A 123 25.61 -8.35 13.27
C LEU A 123 25.47 -8.27 14.78
N ASP A 124 26.10 -7.29 15.42
CA ASP A 124 26.03 -7.05 16.86
C ASP A 124 24.64 -6.58 17.34
N MET A 125 23.79 -6.16 16.40
CA MET A 125 22.47 -5.60 16.68
C MET A 125 21.31 -6.58 16.42
N LYS A 126 21.60 -7.80 15.96
CA LYS A 126 20.56 -8.77 15.52
C LYS A 126 19.49 -9.02 16.58
N GLU A 127 19.89 -9.30 17.82
CA GLU A 127 18.95 -9.56 18.93
C GLU A 127 18.05 -8.33 19.19
N LYS A 128 18.64 -7.15 19.30
CA LYS A 128 17.89 -5.90 19.51
C LYS A 128 16.95 -5.59 18.33
N MET A 129 17.35 -5.91 17.11
CA MET A 129 16.51 -5.74 15.93
C MET A 129 15.31 -6.69 15.97
N LEU A 130 15.50 -7.95 16.35
CA LEU A 130 14.40 -8.91 16.51
C LEU A 130 13.42 -8.46 17.58
N GLU A 131 13.92 -7.98 18.73
CA GLU A 131 13.08 -7.40 19.78
C GLU A 131 12.32 -6.15 19.29
N ALA A 132 12.97 -5.29 18.52
CA ALA A 132 12.34 -4.11 17.91
C ALA A 132 11.23 -4.51 16.95
N GLY A 133 11.44 -5.53 16.12
CA GLY A 133 10.42 -6.09 15.24
C GLY A 133 9.16 -6.56 15.97
N ASN A 134 9.31 -7.03 17.24
CA ASN A 134 8.19 -7.44 18.08
C ASN A 134 7.38 -6.25 18.64
N LYS A 135 7.97 -5.07 18.72
CA LYS A 135 7.30 -3.84 19.19
C LYS A 135 6.48 -3.16 18.09
N ILE A 136 6.71 -3.51 16.85
CA ILE A 136 6.02 -2.96 15.68
C ILE A 136 4.79 -3.82 15.37
N LYS A 137 3.65 -3.19 15.10
CA LYS A 137 2.46 -3.86 14.57
C LYS A 137 2.60 -4.03 13.06
N TRP A 138 2.60 -5.27 12.60
CA TRP A 138 2.73 -5.62 11.18
C TRP A 138 1.37 -5.88 10.55
N HIS A 139 1.10 -5.21 9.43
CA HIS A 139 -0.14 -5.36 8.66
C HIS A 139 0.19 -5.83 7.23
N PRO A 140 -0.06 -7.12 6.89
CA PRO A 140 -0.54 -8.21 7.75
C PRO A 140 0.58 -8.81 8.62
N GLU A 141 0.21 -9.40 9.75
CA GLU A 141 1.14 -9.92 10.76
C GLU A 141 2.14 -10.94 10.21
N HIS A 142 1.73 -11.81 9.28
CA HIS A 142 2.61 -12.85 8.70
C HIS A 142 3.83 -12.28 7.96
N MET A 143 3.82 -11.00 7.57
CA MET A 143 4.98 -10.35 6.91
C MET A 143 6.15 -10.10 7.86
N LYS A 144 5.91 -10.10 9.18
CA LYS A 144 6.94 -10.05 10.20
C LYS A 144 7.95 -11.20 10.04
N LYS A 145 7.48 -12.39 9.66
CA LYS A 145 8.35 -13.55 9.44
C LYS A 145 9.45 -13.29 8.40
N ARG A 146 9.16 -12.54 7.34
CA ARG A 146 10.19 -12.17 6.34
C ARG A 146 11.28 -11.28 6.92
N TYR A 147 10.93 -10.40 7.85
CA TYR A 147 11.89 -9.57 8.58
C TYR A 147 12.77 -10.43 9.51
N GLU A 148 12.14 -11.27 10.31
CA GLU A 148 12.84 -12.14 11.27
C GLU A 148 13.82 -13.10 10.58
N ASP A 149 13.37 -13.75 9.50
CA ASP A 149 14.20 -14.66 8.71
C ASP A 149 15.40 -13.93 8.08
N TRP A 150 15.17 -12.72 7.57
CA TRP A 150 16.24 -11.92 7.00
C TRP A 150 17.27 -11.50 8.04
N VAL A 151 16.84 -10.90 9.15
CA VAL A 151 17.74 -10.47 10.23
C VAL A 151 18.53 -11.66 10.79
N SER A 152 17.86 -12.80 11.00
CA SER A 152 18.52 -14.02 11.50
C SER A 152 19.56 -14.56 10.52
N SER A 153 19.30 -14.48 9.22
CA SER A 153 20.20 -15.00 8.17
C SER A 153 21.40 -14.12 7.86
N LEU A 154 21.48 -12.90 8.38
CA LEU A 154 22.58 -11.98 8.10
C LEU A 154 23.94 -12.58 8.52
N LYS A 155 24.91 -12.55 7.61
CA LYS A 155 26.28 -13.05 7.81
C LYS A 155 27.34 -11.95 7.76
N TRP A 156 26.96 -10.76 7.29
CA TRP A 156 27.87 -9.64 7.01
C TRP A 156 27.28 -8.36 7.58
N ASP A 157 28.18 -7.44 7.93
CA ASP A 157 27.81 -6.07 8.25
C ASP A 157 27.30 -5.34 7.01
N TRP A 158 26.53 -4.29 7.20
CA TRP A 158 25.91 -3.57 6.10
C TRP A 158 26.91 -2.64 5.42
N CYS A 159 27.35 -2.97 4.20
CA CYS A 159 28.17 -2.11 3.36
C CYS A 159 27.36 -0.91 2.84
N ILE A 160 27.75 0.30 3.24
CA ILE A 160 27.06 1.56 2.91
C ILE A 160 27.76 2.41 1.87
N SER A 161 28.96 2.08 1.44
CA SER A 161 29.68 2.80 0.41
C SER A 161 29.39 2.29 -0.99
N ARG A 162 29.33 3.21 -1.96
CA ARG A 162 29.11 2.91 -3.38
C ARG A 162 30.08 3.71 -4.23
N GLU A 163 30.72 3.06 -5.18
CA GLU A 163 31.56 3.69 -6.18
C GLU A 163 30.68 4.13 -7.37
N ARG A 164 29.99 5.26 -7.21
CA ARG A 164 29.13 5.85 -8.23
C ARG A 164 29.43 7.32 -8.40
N PHE A 165 29.22 7.83 -9.61
CA PHE A 165 29.35 9.26 -9.88
C PHE A 165 28.32 10.08 -9.13
N TYR A 166 27.08 9.56 -8.99
CA TYR A 166 25.96 10.24 -8.40
C TYR A 166 25.56 9.61 -7.06
N GLY A 167 25.41 10.43 -6.04
CA GLY A 167 25.01 10.03 -4.69
C GLY A 167 25.38 11.07 -3.65
N ILE A 168 25.03 10.83 -2.39
CA ILE A 168 25.42 11.68 -1.26
C ILE A 168 26.85 11.33 -0.87
N PRO A 169 27.79 12.28 -0.91
CA PRO A 169 29.20 12.03 -0.55
C PRO A 169 29.34 11.57 0.90
N ILE A 170 30.32 10.71 1.17
CA ILE A 170 30.73 10.38 2.53
C ILE A 170 31.70 11.47 2.98
N PRO A 171 31.36 12.28 4.00
CA PRO A 171 32.15 13.45 4.39
C PRO A 171 33.36 13.08 5.25
N VAL A 172 34.30 12.35 4.68
CA VAL A 172 35.50 11.88 5.39
C VAL A 172 36.75 12.14 4.55
N PHE A 173 37.85 12.43 5.24
CA PHE A 173 39.19 12.54 4.63
C PHE A 173 40.11 11.52 5.29
N SER A 174 40.93 10.83 4.49
CA SER A 174 41.94 9.88 4.95
C SER A 174 43.34 10.41 4.62
N CYS A 175 44.29 10.17 5.52
CA CYS A 175 45.67 10.56 5.28
C CYS A 175 46.34 9.64 4.23
N ASP A 176 47.11 10.22 3.30
CA ASP A 176 47.85 9.45 2.29
C ASP A 176 49.13 8.80 2.83
N SER A 177 49.55 9.15 4.05
CA SER A 177 50.84 8.72 4.62
C SER A 177 50.68 7.96 5.96
N CYS A 178 49.51 8.00 6.59
CA CYS A 178 49.19 7.23 7.79
C CYS A 178 47.69 6.92 7.81
N ASP A 179 47.25 6.01 8.67
CA ASP A 179 45.84 5.55 8.71
C ASP A 179 44.90 6.54 9.39
N ASN A 180 45.33 7.80 9.64
CA ASN A 180 44.46 8.78 10.31
C ASN A 180 43.35 9.26 9.40
N MET A 181 42.14 9.34 9.95
CA MET A 181 40.95 9.86 9.28
C MET A 181 40.40 11.11 10.00
N ILE A 182 39.89 12.06 9.24
CA ILE A 182 39.17 13.22 9.74
C ILE A 182 37.69 13.08 9.35
N ILE A 183 36.83 13.17 10.35
CA ILE A 183 35.39 13.37 10.16
C ILE A 183 35.12 14.83 10.49
N PRO A 184 34.69 15.66 9.53
CA PRO A 184 34.35 17.06 9.78
C PRO A 184 33.27 17.22 10.85
N SER A 185 33.26 18.37 11.50
CA SER A 185 32.26 18.69 12.52
C SER A 185 30.87 18.90 11.89
N THR A 186 29.82 18.86 12.71
CA THR A 186 28.45 19.17 12.26
C THR A 186 28.30 20.57 11.70
N ASP A 187 29.13 21.53 12.15
CA ASP A 187 29.07 22.92 11.69
C ASP A 187 29.64 23.08 10.27
N GLU A 188 30.44 22.11 9.81
CA GLU A 188 30.97 22.05 8.44
C GLU A 188 29.99 21.37 7.48
N MET A 189 28.87 20.83 7.97
CA MET A 189 27.87 20.13 7.16
C MET A 189 26.77 21.08 6.66
N PRO A 190 26.21 20.83 5.48
CA PRO A 190 26.53 19.75 4.53
C PRO A 190 27.80 20.05 3.72
N MET A 191 28.62 19.00 3.47
CA MET A 191 29.80 19.15 2.64
C MET A 191 29.98 18.02 1.63
N ASP A 192 30.56 18.36 0.48
CA ASP A 192 31.16 17.39 -0.42
C ASP A 192 32.71 17.49 -0.30
N PRO A 193 33.35 16.46 0.29
CA PRO A 193 34.80 16.53 0.49
C PRO A 193 35.60 16.63 -0.83
N LYS A 194 35.03 16.21 -1.97
CA LYS A 194 35.66 16.35 -3.31
C LYS A 194 35.61 17.77 -3.86
N ALA A 195 34.67 18.59 -3.39
CA ALA A 195 34.52 19.97 -3.82
C ALA A 195 35.45 20.92 -3.06
N GLU A 196 36.09 20.46 -1.98
CA GLU A 196 37.02 21.25 -1.19
C GLU A 196 38.34 21.49 -1.96
N LYS A 197 38.70 22.74 -2.10
CA LYS A 197 39.90 23.16 -2.87
C LYS A 197 41.17 23.18 -2.01
N GLU A 198 41.03 23.36 -0.72
CA GLU A 198 42.16 23.42 0.21
C GLU A 198 42.60 22.02 0.62
N ILE A 199 43.89 21.75 0.46
CA ILE A 199 44.50 20.49 0.87
C ILE A 199 44.75 20.56 2.38
N ARG A 200 44.00 19.80 3.17
CA ARG A 200 44.19 19.67 4.61
C ARG A 200 45.47 18.86 4.88
N VAL A 201 46.29 19.33 5.81
CA VAL A 201 47.48 18.57 6.29
C VAL A 201 46.99 17.64 7.42
N CYS A 202 47.54 16.43 7.44
CA CYS A 202 47.17 15.45 8.46
C CYS A 202 47.56 15.94 9.88
N PRO A 203 46.62 16.03 10.82
CA PRO A 203 46.91 16.50 12.16
C PRO A 203 47.72 15.50 12.98
N ALA A 204 47.72 14.21 12.63
CA ALA A 204 48.46 13.17 13.33
C ALA A 204 49.93 13.10 12.91
N CYS A 205 50.20 12.85 11.64
CA CYS A 205 51.60 12.72 11.19
C CYS A 205 52.22 14.06 10.75
N LYS A 206 51.46 15.12 10.54
CA LYS A 206 51.88 16.48 10.14
C LYS A 206 52.63 16.58 8.79
N THR A 207 52.76 15.46 8.09
CA THR A 207 53.50 15.37 6.80
C THR A 207 52.57 14.92 5.65
N GLY A 208 51.59 14.05 5.93
CA GLY A 208 50.66 13.53 4.93
C GLY A 208 49.58 14.53 4.56
N LYS A 209 49.02 14.35 3.36
CA LYS A 209 47.86 15.10 2.88
C LYS A 209 46.57 14.35 3.16
N MET A 210 45.52 15.07 3.51
CA MET A 210 44.21 14.49 3.67
C MET A 210 43.50 14.37 2.32
N VAL A 211 43.20 13.14 1.92
CA VAL A 211 42.58 12.81 0.63
C VAL A 211 41.07 12.58 0.88
N PRO A 212 40.19 13.23 0.12
CA PRO A 212 38.76 13.07 0.27
C PRO A 212 38.30 11.65 -0.08
N GLU A 213 37.30 11.14 0.65
CA GLU A 213 36.63 9.89 0.30
C GLU A 213 35.94 10.02 -1.07
N LYS A 214 36.11 8.98 -1.90
CA LYS A 214 35.58 8.97 -3.27
C LYS A 214 34.19 8.35 -3.36
N SER A 215 33.88 7.47 -2.44
CA SER A 215 32.60 6.76 -2.39
C SER A 215 31.46 7.68 -2.00
N VAL A 216 30.28 7.29 -2.39
CA VAL A 216 29.02 7.91 -1.98
C VAL A 216 28.22 6.94 -1.12
N LEU A 217 27.27 7.45 -0.33
CA LEU A 217 26.40 6.63 0.50
C LEU A 217 25.45 5.78 -0.36
N ASP A 218 25.20 4.57 0.09
CA ASP A 218 24.07 3.76 -0.38
C ASP A 218 22.76 4.51 -0.21
N THR A 219 21.92 4.51 -1.23
CA THR A 219 20.60 5.17 -1.18
C THR A 219 19.71 4.59 -0.09
N TRP A 220 19.89 3.34 0.29
CA TRP A 220 19.19 2.75 1.43
C TRP A 220 19.64 3.34 2.77
N PHE A 221 20.89 3.77 2.89
CA PHE A 221 21.36 4.48 4.08
C PHE A 221 20.63 5.81 4.26
N THR A 222 20.51 6.60 3.18
CA THR A 222 19.76 7.86 3.23
C THR A 222 18.26 7.63 3.45
N SER A 223 17.69 6.60 2.80
CA SER A 223 16.29 6.23 2.98
C SER A 223 15.97 5.73 4.39
N SER A 224 16.94 5.11 5.07
CA SER A 224 16.77 4.64 6.45
C SER A 224 16.54 5.77 7.46
N LEU A 225 16.92 7.00 7.10
CA LEU A 225 16.77 8.21 7.93
C LEU A 225 15.44 8.95 7.66
N SER A 226 14.57 8.42 6.80
CA SER A 226 13.30 9.09 6.48
C SER A 226 12.38 9.34 7.68
N PRO A 227 12.35 8.53 8.75
CA PRO A 227 11.59 8.86 9.95
C PRO A 227 12.07 10.14 10.64
N GLU A 228 13.39 10.36 10.70
CA GLU A 228 13.98 11.56 11.29
C GLU A 228 13.78 12.78 10.38
N ILE A 229 13.88 12.60 9.06
CA ILE A 229 13.65 13.68 8.09
C ILE A 229 12.20 14.19 8.19
N ASN A 230 11.23 13.29 8.26
CA ASN A 230 9.82 13.66 8.42
C ASN A 230 9.52 14.36 9.76
N ASN A 231 10.38 14.15 10.76
CA ASN A 231 10.31 14.78 12.06
C ASN A 231 11.09 16.11 12.14
N ASN A 232 11.67 16.59 11.04
CA ASN A 232 12.54 17.76 10.97
C ASN A 232 13.78 17.68 11.90
N HIS A 233 14.18 16.49 12.32
CA HIS A 233 15.33 16.28 13.23
C HIS A 233 16.62 16.92 12.73
N PRO A 234 17.00 16.80 11.44
CA PRO A 234 18.25 17.39 10.94
C PRO A 234 18.30 18.91 11.06
N LEU A 235 17.15 19.57 10.99
CA LEU A 235 17.05 21.04 11.07
C LEU A 235 17.04 21.54 12.50
N ASN A 236 16.37 20.83 13.41
CA ASN A 236 16.11 21.27 14.77
C ASN A 236 17.03 20.64 15.82
N GLY A 237 17.81 19.61 15.43
CA GLY A 237 18.70 18.86 16.33
C GLY A 237 18.00 18.03 17.41
N LYS A 238 16.66 18.01 17.43
CA LYS A 238 15.84 17.23 18.38
C LYS A 238 14.69 16.58 17.64
N LEU A 239 14.34 15.36 18.06
CA LEU A 239 13.11 14.70 17.64
C LEU A 239 11.91 15.39 18.32
N ASN A 240 10.84 15.61 17.55
CA ASN A 240 9.55 15.90 18.13
C ASN A 240 8.93 14.58 18.63
N GLY A 241 8.78 14.43 19.94
CA GLY A 241 8.25 13.21 20.56
C GLY A 241 6.80 12.87 20.14
N GLU A 242 6.05 13.85 19.63
CA GLU A 242 4.71 13.61 19.10
C GLU A 242 4.72 12.96 17.69
N LEU A 243 5.81 13.12 16.94
CA LEU A 243 5.95 12.61 15.56
C LEU A 243 6.92 11.42 15.45
N TYR A 244 7.62 11.06 16.52
CA TYR A 244 8.55 9.93 16.56
C TYR A 244 8.35 9.09 17.82
N PRO A 245 8.03 7.79 17.69
CA PRO A 245 7.88 7.01 16.46
C PRO A 245 6.76 7.53 15.56
N MET A 246 6.91 7.33 14.24
CA MET A 246 5.82 7.62 13.31
C MET A 246 4.62 6.69 13.57
N SER A 247 3.40 7.17 13.38
CA SER A 247 2.20 6.33 13.56
C SER A 247 2.16 5.15 12.58
N MET A 248 2.60 5.36 11.32
CA MET A 248 2.53 4.33 10.28
C MET A 248 3.62 4.51 9.22
N ARG A 249 4.10 3.38 8.69
CA ARG A 249 4.94 3.29 7.50
C ARG A 249 4.30 2.37 6.47
N PRO A 250 3.85 2.85 5.30
CA PRO A 250 3.47 2.01 4.18
C PRO A 250 4.68 1.66 3.31
N GLN A 251 4.81 0.38 2.94
CA GLN A 251 5.82 -0.09 1.98
C GLN A 251 5.42 -1.41 1.34
N ALA A 252 6.07 -1.79 0.23
CA ALA A 252 5.89 -3.10 -0.38
C ALA A 252 6.78 -4.17 0.30
N HIS A 253 6.40 -5.43 0.12
CA HIS A 253 7.05 -6.56 0.78
C HIS A 253 8.51 -6.81 0.33
N ASP A 254 8.90 -6.40 -0.87
CA ASP A 254 10.24 -6.61 -1.41
C ASP A 254 11.30 -5.76 -0.71
N ILE A 255 10.91 -4.62 -0.14
CA ILE A 255 11.83 -3.73 0.58
C ILE A 255 11.82 -3.90 2.10
N ILE A 256 11.20 -4.97 2.62
CA ILE A 256 11.34 -5.34 4.04
C ILE A 256 12.81 -5.58 4.38
N ARG A 257 13.54 -6.29 3.51
CA ARG A 257 14.96 -6.63 3.69
C ARG A 257 15.91 -5.45 3.63
N THR A 258 15.46 -4.33 3.11
CA THR A 258 16.26 -3.11 2.95
C THR A 258 15.67 -1.97 3.76
N TRP A 259 14.61 -1.33 3.32
CA TRP A 259 14.09 -0.12 3.94
C TRP A 259 13.63 -0.33 5.38
N ALA A 260 12.83 -1.38 5.67
CA ALA A 260 12.38 -1.65 7.04
C ALA A 260 13.55 -2.03 7.94
N VAL A 261 14.38 -2.98 7.51
CA VAL A 261 15.54 -3.46 8.29
C VAL A 261 16.49 -2.32 8.63
N TYR A 262 16.87 -1.53 7.65
CA TYR A 262 17.85 -0.46 7.86
C TYR A 262 17.27 0.74 8.62
N SER A 263 15.99 1.06 8.45
CA SER A 263 15.35 2.11 9.26
C SER A 263 15.23 1.70 10.73
N ILE A 264 14.90 0.44 11.02
CA ILE A 264 14.87 -0.08 12.40
C ILE A 264 16.29 -0.04 13.00
N LEU A 265 17.30 -0.48 12.25
CA LEU A 265 18.69 -0.43 12.68
C LEU A 265 19.14 0.99 13.06
N MET A 266 18.86 1.96 12.18
CA MET A 266 19.26 3.36 12.42
C MET A 266 18.48 4.00 13.57
N GLY A 267 17.18 3.68 13.70
CA GLY A 267 16.39 4.11 14.86
C GLY A 267 16.95 3.58 16.19
N LEU A 268 17.38 2.31 16.21
CA LEU A 268 18.04 1.73 17.38
C LEU A 268 19.38 2.40 17.69
N TYR A 269 20.22 2.64 16.68
CA TYR A 269 21.51 3.30 16.88
C TYR A 269 21.39 4.73 17.36
N LYS A 270 20.49 5.50 16.78
CA LYS A 270 20.38 6.94 17.05
C LYS A 270 19.50 7.27 18.25
N HIS A 271 18.43 6.51 18.47
CA HIS A 271 17.37 6.87 19.43
C HIS A 271 17.03 5.74 20.40
N ASN A 272 17.61 4.56 20.23
CA ASN A 272 17.25 3.34 20.97
C ASN A 272 15.73 3.06 20.94
N ALA A 273 15.09 3.38 19.83
CA ALA A 273 13.64 3.30 19.64
C ALA A 273 13.29 2.74 18.25
N VAL A 274 12.08 2.18 18.11
CA VAL A 274 11.53 1.82 16.81
C VAL A 274 11.13 3.08 16.05
N PRO A 275 11.30 3.11 14.71
CA PRO A 275 11.01 4.31 13.93
C PRO A 275 9.53 4.55 13.64
N TRP A 276 8.66 3.56 13.84
CA TRP A 276 7.21 3.62 13.66
C TRP A 276 6.48 2.57 14.51
N GLU A 277 5.20 2.82 14.77
CA GLU A 277 4.35 1.91 15.52
C GLU A 277 3.73 0.82 14.62
N ASN A 278 3.28 1.22 13.44
CA ASN A 278 2.58 0.37 12.48
C ASN A 278 3.36 0.28 11.16
N LEU A 279 3.49 -0.92 10.62
CA LEU A 279 4.12 -1.20 9.33
C LEU A 279 3.11 -1.86 8.40
N MET A 280 2.64 -1.09 7.42
CA MET A 280 1.66 -1.53 6.42
C MET A 280 2.38 -2.08 5.19
N ILE A 281 2.23 -3.38 4.90
CA ILE A 281 2.93 -4.06 3.81
C ILE A 281 1.98 -4.33 2.65
N SER A 282 2.23 -3.69 1.52
CA SER A 282 1.52 -3.95 0.27
C SER A 282 2.19 -5.04 -0.57
N GLY A 283 1.41 -5.66 -1.47
CA GLY A 283 1.93 -6.47 -2.56
C GLY A 283 2.29 -5.63 -3.80
N HIS A 284 2.65 -6.31 -4.88
CA HIS A 284 2.89 -5.71 -6.18
C HIS A 284 1.64 -5.78 -7.06
N ILE A 285 1.54 -4.83 -8.00
CA ILE A 285 0.60 -4.93 -9.10
C ILE A 285 1.29 -5.66 -10.26
N LEU A 286 0.71 -6.80 -10.65
CA LEU A 286 1.20 -7.66 -11.72
C LEU A 286 0.39 -7.45 -12.99
N VAL A 287 1.01 -7.68 -14.15
CA VAL A 287 0.33 -7.84 -15.43
C VAL A 287 -0.04 -9.31 -15.69
N GLN A 288 -0.82 -9.58 -16.73
CA GLN A 288 -1.10 -10.97 -17.13
C GLN A 288 0.22 -11.76 -17.29
N LYS A 289 0.28 -12.96 -16.71
CA LYS A 289 1.44 -13.89 -16.66
C LYS A 289 2.43 -13.70 -15.49
N GLY A 290 2.07 -12.94 -14.45
CA GLY A 290 2.90 -12.83 -13.26
C GLY A 290 4.10 -11.89 -13.38
N GLU A 291 4.17 -11.09 -14.45
CA GLU A 291 5.22 -10.09 -14.61
C GLU A 291 4.85 -8.79 -13.87
N LYS A 292 5.77 -8.31 -13.05
CA LYS A 292 5.65 -7.01 -12.36
C LYS A 292 5.61 -5.89 -13.38
N ILE A 293 4.69 -4.94 -13.23
CA ILE A 293 4.71 -3.69 -13.99
C ILE A 293 6.01 -2.96 -13.68
N SER A 294 6.90 -2.85 -14.66
CA SER A 294 8.17 -2.16 -14.50
C SER A 294 8.49 -1.31 -15.73
N LYS A 295 9.37 -0.31 -15.55
CA LYS A 295 9.87 0.51 -16.67
C LYS A 295 10.55 -0.33 -17.75
N LYS A 296 11.11 -1.49 -17.40
CA LYS A 296 11.81 -2.41 -18.33
C LYS A 296 10.87 -3.31 -19.13
N THR A 297 9.75 -3.72 -18.56
CA THR A 297 8.78 -4.64 -19.18
C THR A 297 7.75 -3.92 -20.07
N GLY A 298 8.05 -2.70 -20.52
CA GLY A 298 7.19 -1.97 -21.44
C GLY A 298 5.91 -1.44 -20.78
N GLY A 299 6.01 -0.90 -19.56
CA GLY A 299 4.90 -0.28 -18.80
C GLY A 299 4.07 0.77 -19.55
N GLY A 300 4.28 0.91 -20.89
CA GLY A 300 3.62 1.89 -21.72
C GLY A 300 2.10 1.87 -21.66
N LYS A 301 1.47 0.69 -21.59
CA LYS A 301 -0.01 0.58 -21.51
C LYS A 301 -0.56 0.85 -20.10
N TYR A 302 0.27 0.71 -19.05
CA TYR A 302 -0.15 0.78 -17.64
C TYR A 302 0.56 1.89 -16.87
N LYS A 303 1.03 2.94 -17.57
CA LYS A 303 1.56 4.12 -16.90
C LYS A 303 0.43 4.82 -16.14
N PRO A 304 0.65 5.20 -14.88
CA PRO A 304 -0.38 5.87 -14.09
C PRO A 304 -0.97 7.09 -14.79
N GLU A 305 -0.14 7.89 -15.45
CA GLU A 305 -0.54 9.10 -16.16
C GLU A 305 -1.51 8.79 -17.30
N ASP A 306 -1.22 7.75 -18.09
CA ASP A 306 -2.07 7.33 -19.22
C ASP A 306 -3.39 6.74 -18.71
N LEU A 307 -3.35 5.95 -17.64
CA LEU A 307 -4.55 5.39 -17.03
C LEU A 307 -5.44 6.50 -16.42
N ILE A 308 -4.87 7.46 -15.72
CA ILE A 308 -5.59 8.59 -15.12
C ILE A 308 -6.27 9.42 -16.21
N SER A 309 -5.57 9.73 -17.32
CA SER A 309 -6.13 10.51 -18.41
C SER A 309 -7.30 9.81 -19.12
N GLN A 310 -7.27 8.47 -19.22
CA GLN A 310 -8.29 7.67 -19.89
C GLN A 310 -9.48 7.29 -19.01
N LYS A 311 -9.27 7.11 -17.70
CA LYS A 311 -10.24 6.47 -16.79
C LYS A 311 -10.63 7.31 -15.59
N SER A 312 -9.94 8.36 -15.25
CA SER A 312 -9.97 9.21 -14.05
C SER A 312 -9.15 8.65 -12.87
N ALA A 313 -8.63 9.58 -12.07
CA ALA A 313 -7.85 9.24 -10.86
C ALA A 313 -8.70 8.45 -9.84
N ASP A 314 -9.94 8.87 -9.60
CA ASP A 314 -10.84 8.21 -8.65
C ASP A 314 -11.14 6.76 -9.04
N ALA A 315 -11.38 6.49 -10.33
CA ALA A 315 -11.64 5.13 -10.79
C ALA A 315 -10.41 4.21 -10.59
N ILE A 316 -9.21 4.73 -10.82
CA ILE A 316 -7.95 3.98 -10.58
C ILE A 316 -7.74 3.74 -9.09
N ARG A 317 -7.88 4.78 -8.25
CA ARG A 317 -7.74 4.65 -6.79
C ARG A 317 -8.70 3.61 -6.22
N TYR A 318 -9.96 3.66 -6.66
CA TYR A 318 -10.98 2.71 -6.24
C TYR A 318 -10.64 1.27 -6.63
N ALA A 319 -10.14 1.07 -7.84
CA ALA A 319 -9.68 -0.23 -8.31
C ALA A 319 -8.48 -0.74 -7.48
N MET A 320 -7.52 0.13 -7.15
CA MET A 320 -6.37 -0.27 -6.33
C MET A 320 -6.79 -0.66 -4.90
N ALA A 321 -7.85 -0.06 -4.37
CA ALA A 321 -8.39 -0.40 -3.06
C ALA A 321 -9.07 -1.79 -2.99
N CYS A 322 -9.17 -2.55 -4.09
CA CYS A 322 -9.65 -3.93 -4.05
C CYS A 322 -8.58 -4.94 -3.58
N SER A 323 -7.30 -4.55 -3.56
CA SER A 323 -6.20 -5.42 -3.16
C SER A 323 -6.12 -5.58 -1.64
N SER A 324 -5.77 -6.78 -1.18
CA SER A 324 -5.46 -7.04 0.22
C SER A 324 -3.98 -6.81 0.49
N LEU A 325 -3.66 -6.39 1.72
CA LEU A 325 -2.27 -6.24 2.16
C LEU A 325 -1.50 -7.57 2.07
N GLY A 326 -0.20 -7.49 1.81
CA GLY A 326 0.72 -8.63 1.78
C GLY A 326 0.58 -9.57 0.58
N LYS A 327 -0.30 -9.28 -0.37
CA LYS A 327 -0.55 -10.12 -1.53
C LYS A 327 -0.38 -9.35 -2.83
N ASP A 328 0.29 -9.98 -3.79
CA ASP A 328 0.36 -9.46 -5.15
C ASP A 328 -1.02 -9.55 -5.82
N THR A 329 -1.37 -8.52 -6.58
CA THR A 329 -2.68 -8.39 -7.23
C THR A 329 -2.49 -8.13 -8.71
N TYR A 330 -3.29 -8.77 -9.56
CA TYR A 330 -3.29 -8.46 -10.99
C TYR A 330 -4.05 -7.18 -11.27
N PHE A 331 -3.55 -6.37 -12.20
CA PHE A 331 -4.29 -5.22 -12.70
C PHE A 331 -5.52 -5.70 -13.47
N ASP A 332 -6.72 -5.34 -12.98
CA ASP A 332 -7.99 -5.71 -13.61
C ASP A 332 -8.73 -4.45 -14.10
N GLU A 333 -8.87 -4.32 -15.42
CA GLU A 333 -9.63 -3.25 -16.04
C GLU A 333 -11.13 -3.25 -15.64
N LYS A 334 -11.67 -4.40 -15.23
CA LYS A 334 -13.06 -4.50 -14.74
C LYS A 334 -13.24 -3.78 -13.40
N GLU A 335 -12.25 -3.85 -12.51
CA GLU A 335 -12.29 -3.12 -11.25
C GLU A 335 -12.22 -1.61 -11.49
N VAL A 336 -11.43 -1.16 -12.48
CA VAL A 336 -11.40 0.25 -12.88
C VAL A 336 -12.76 0.70 -13.42
N GLU A 337 -13.42 -0.15 -14.22
CA GLU A 337 -14.76 0.15 -14.75
C GLU A 337 -15.83 0.17 -13.64
N LYS A 338 -15.72 -0.66 -12.61
CA LYS A 338 -16.57 -0.57 -11.42
C LYS A 338 -16.37 0.78 -10.71
N GLY A 339 -15.12 1.21 -10.51
CA GLY A 339 -14.81 2.53 -9.95
C GLY A 339 -15.44 3.67 -10.76
N ARG A 340 -15.35 3.62 -12.09
CA ARG A 340 -15.98 4.61 -12.96
C ARG A 340 -17.51 4.63 -12.82
N LYS A 341 -18.14 3.45 -12.72
CA LYS A 341 -19.58 3.34 -12.49
C LYS A 341 -19.98 3.91 -11.14
N LEU A 342 -19.17 3.66 -10.10
CA LEU A 342 -19.41 4.23 -8.77
C LEU A 342 -19.36 5.76 -8.80
N VAL A 343 -18.33 6.35 -9.39
CA VAL A 343 -18.20 7.81 -9.54
C VAL A 343 -19.43 8.40 -10.25
N THR A 344 -19.85 7.78 -11.34
CA THR A 344 -21.05 8.21 -12.09
C THR A 344 -22.34 8.08 -11.25
N LYS A 345 -22.47 6.97 -10.50
CA LYS A 345 -23.67 6.75 -9.65
C LYS A 345 -23.70 7.74 -8.48
N LEU A 346 -22.53 8.00 -7.86
CA LEU A 346 -22.42 8.96 -6.75
C LEU A 346 -22.81 10.36 -7.22
N TYR A 347 -22.30 10.79 -8.38
CA TYR A 347 -22.67 12.08 -8.99
C TYR A 347 -24.18 12.17 -9.24
N ASN A 348 -24.79 11.15 -9.84
CA ASN A 348 -26.23 11.15 -10.14
C ASN A 348 -27.09 11.11 -8.87
N ALA A 349 -26.69 10.33 -7.86
CA ALA A 349 -27.36 10.30 -6.57
C ALA A 349 -27.28 11.67 -5.88
N GLY A 350 -26.09 12.28 -5.88
CA GLY A 350 -25.87 13.62 -5.30
C GLY A 350 -26.67 14.70 -6.03
N LYS A 351 -26.71 14.65 -7.36
CA LYS A 351 -27.55 15.56 -8.14
C LYS A 351 -29.03 15.44 -7.76
N LEU A 352 -29.53 14.22 -7.61
CA LEU A 352 -30.91 13.98 -7.18
C LEU A 352 -31.15 14.53 -5.77
N VAL A 353 -30.28 14.18 -4.80
CA VAL A 353 -30.40 14.63 -3.42
C VAL A 353 -30.39 16.15 -3.35
N LEU A 354 -29.37 16.82 -3.92
CA LEU A 354 -29.25 18.27 -3.92
C LEU A 354 -30.47 18.95 -4.56
N SER A 355 -31.01 18.38 -5.65
CA SER A 355 -32.20 18.96 -6.31
C SER A 355 -33.44 18.94 -5.40
N LYS A 356 -33.50 18.01 -4.44
CA LYS A 356 -34.61 17.86 -3.48
C LYS A 356 -34.40 18.57 -2.14
N LEU A 357 -33.18 19.09 -1.91
CA LEU A 357 -32.82 19.80 -0.67
C LEU A 357 -32.84 21.34 -0.83
N LYS A 358 -33.29 21.89 -1.94
CA LYS A 358 -33.25 23.34 -2.22
C LYS A 358 -33.95 24.20 -1.18
N ASP A 359 -35.02 23.68 -0.60
CA ASP A 359 -35.89 24.34 0.39
C ASP A 359 -35.73 23.76 1.81
N PHE A 360 -34.68 22.95 2.03
CA PHE A 360 -34.36 22.35 3.31
C PHE A 360 -33.24 23.13 4.01
N ASP A 361 -33.45 23.49 5.28
CA ASP A 361 -32.41 24.06 6.13
C ASP A 361 -31.78 22.98 7.01
N PRO A 362 -30.53 22.58 6.77
CA PRO A 362 -29.86 21.52 7.53
C PRO A 362 -29.61 21.86 9.01
N LYS A 363 -29.77 23.14 9.40
CA LYS A 363 -29.62 23.58 10.80
C LYS A 363 -30.86 23.28 11.65
N VAL A 364 -31.95 22.92 11.00
CA VAL A 364 -33.19 22.56 11.69
C VAL A 364 -33.05 21.14 12.23
N GLU A 365 -33.05 20.99 13.55
CA GLU A 365 -33.13 19.69 14.20
C GLU A 365 -34.53 19.12 14.03
N VAL A 366 -34.62 17.89 13.52
CA VAL A 366 -35.87 17.14 13.44
C VAL A 366 -35.87 16.09 14.56
N PRO A 367 -36.77 16.20 15.55
CA PRO A 367 -36.88 15.22 16.61
C PRO A 367 -37.19 13.82 16.07
N ASN A 368 -36.68 12.78 16.74
CA ASN A 368 -36.86 11.38 16.31
C ASN A 368 -38.32 11.00 16.07
N ASP A 369 -39.23 11.45 16.94
CA ASP A 369 -40.67 11.18 16.83
C ASP A 369 -41.30 11.83 15.59
N ASN A 370 -40.63 12.75 14.95
CA ASN A 370 -41.05 13.39 13.70
C ASN A 370 -40.40 12.78 12.46
N LEU A 371 -39.53 11.78 12.64
CA LEU A 371 -38.92 11.05 11.54
C LEU A 371 -39.73 9.79 11.22
N GLU A 372 -39.98 9.56 9.93
CA GLU A 372 -40.58 8.31 9.47
C GLU A 372 -39.63 7.12 9.74
N ALA A 373 -40.23 5.94 9.97
CA ALA A 373 -39.45 4.74 10.33
C ALA A 373 -38.34 4.39 9.34
N ILE A 374 -38.58 4.54 8.03
CA ILE A 374 -37.59 4.27 7.00
C ILE A 374 -36.46 5.33 6.98
N ASP A 375 -36.76 6.57 7.40
CA ASP A 375 -35.77 7.63 7.50
C ASP A 375 -34.87 7.43 8.72
N GLN A 376 -35.42 6.99 9.84
CA GLN A 376 -34.65 6.58 11.01
C GLN A 376 -33.74 5.39 10.67
N TRP A 377 -34.27 4.41 9.92
CA TRP A 377 -33.50 3.23 9.49
C TRP A 377 -32.26 3.63 8.65
N ILE A 378 -32.41 4.46 7.61
CA ILE A 378 -31.26 4.82 6.75
C ILE A 378 -30.21 5.65 7.49
N LEU A 379 -30.63 6.51 8.41
CA LEU A 379 -29.72 7.27 9.28
C LEU A 379 -28.88 6.32 10.13
N ASN A 380 -29.53 5.36 10.81
CA ASN A 380 -28.83 4.34 11.60
C ASN A 380 -27.90 3.49 10.75
N ARG A 381 -28.35 3.01 9.59
CA ARG A 381 -27.55 2.20 8.67
C ARG A 381 -26.31 2.95 8.19
N SER A 382 -26.43 4.26 7.94
CA SER A 382 -25.27 5.07 7.53
C SER A 382 -24.21 5.17 8.62
N VAL A 383 -24.60 5.30 9.88
CA VAL A 383 -23.69 5.34 11.04
C VAL A 383 -23.10 3.96 11.34
N GLU A 384 -23.92 2.89 11.35
CA GLU A 384 -23.43 1.51 11.50
C GLU A 384 -22.39 1.15 10.41
N THR A 385 -22.65 1.58 9.18
CA THR A 385 -21.74 1.38 8.06
C THR A 385 -20.41 2.11 8.30
N ALA A 386 -20.47 3.38 8.73
CA ALA A 386 -19.29 4.16 9.06
C ALA A 386 -18.48 3.53 10.20
N GLN A 387 -19.12 3.00 11.24
CA GLN A 387 -18.47 2.30 12.35
C GLN A 387 -17.74 1.03 11.85
N LYS A 388 -18.43 0.19 11.06
CA LYS A 388 -17.80 -1.02 10.47
C LYS A 388 -16.63 -0.70 9.55
N MET A 389 -16.74 0.39 8.77
CA MET A 389 -15.64 0.86 7.94
C MET A 389 -14.47 1.37 8.79
N ALA A 390 -14.75 2.10 9.88
CA ALA A 390 -13.71 2.55 10.80
C ALA A 390 -12.95 1.36 11.42
N GLU A 391 -13.66 0.34 11.91
CA GLU A 391 -13.04 -0.88 12.42
C GLU A 391 -12.17 -1.58 11.37
N ALA A 392 -12.62 -1.64 10.11
CA ALA A 392 -11.83 -2.20 9.02
C ALA A 392 -10.59 -1.34 8.74
N PHE A 393 -10.69 0.00 8.76
CA PHE A 393 -9.55 0.89 8.59
C PHE A 393 -8.54 0.80 9.74
N GLU A 394 -9.00 0.72 11.00
CA GLU A 394 -8.11 0.53 12.16
C GLU A 394 -7.32 -0.80 12.08
N ASN A 395 -7.90 -1.81 11.45
CA ASN A 395 -7.24 -3.08 11.16
C ASN A 395 -6.46 -3.08 9.83
N TYR A 396 -6.38 -1.94 9.13
CA TYR A 396 -5.74 -1.80 7.81
C TYR A 396 -6.39 -2.64 6.69
N GLU A 397 -7.64 -3.09 6.89
CA GLU A 397 -8.42 -3.87 5.92
C GLU A 397 -9.25 -2.97 5.01
N TYR A 398 -8.59 -2.05 4.30
CA TYR A 398 -9.25 -1.06 3.44
C TYR A 398 -10.08 -1.69 2.31
N SER A 399 -9.72 -2.88 1.83
CA SER A 399 -10.52 -3.62 0.84
C SER A 399 -11.87 -4.04 1.42
N GLN A 400 -11.91 -4.45 2.69
CA GLN A 400 -13.13 -4.77 3.41
C GLN A 400 -13.97 -3.50 3.65
N ALA A 401 -13.32 -2.40 4.07
CA ALA A 401 -14.02 -1.12 4.23
C ALA A 401 -14.71 -0.68 2.92
N ARG A 402 -14.02 -0.83 1.76
CA ARG A 402 -14.59 -0.56 0.45
C ARG A 402 -15.83 -1.41 0.18
N GLN A 403 -15.79 -2.71 0.49
CA GLN A 403 -16.91 -3.62 0.24
C GLN A 403 -18.12 -3.32 1.13
N ILE A 404 -17.89 -2.99 2.41
CA ILE A 404 -18.93 -2.54 3.34
C ILE A 404 -19.63 -1.30 2.79
N PHE A 405 -18.86 -0.33 2.27
CA PHE A 405 -19.40 0.86 1.62
C PHE A 405 -20.25 0.52 0.38
N GLU A 406 -19.75 -0.36 -0.51
CA GLU A 406 -20.46 -0.77 -1.72
C GLU A 406 -21.83 -1.33 -1.42
N ASP A 407 -21.92 -2.26 -0.46
CA ASP A 407 -23.19 -2.90 -0.09
C ASP A 407 -24.21 -1.87 0.42
N PHE A 408 -23.78 -0.95 1.29
CA PHE A 408 -24.65 0.12 1.80
C PHE A 408 -25.08 1.09 0.68
N PHE A 409 -24.11 1.63 -0.08
CA PHE A 409 -24.38 2.68 -1.07
C PHE A 409 -25.28 2.18 -2.22
N TRP A 410 -24.97 1.00 -2.80
CA TRP A 410 -25.72 0.50 -3.93
C TRP A 410 -27.09 -0.03 -3.50
N ARG A 411 -27.11 -0.95 -2.55
CA ARG A 411 -28.33 -1.70 -2.22
C ARG A 411 -29.27 -0.93 -1.29
N GLU A 412 -28.72 -0.42 -0.17
CA GLU A 412 -29.56 0.18 0.85
C GLU A 412 -29.95 1.61 0.48
N PHE A 413 -28.96 2.46 0.14
CA PHE A 413 -29.23 3.86 -0.15
C PHE A 413 -29.83 4.07 -1.56
N CYS A 414 -29.11 3.65 -2.63
CA CYS A 414 -29.52 3.96 -4.00
C CYS A 414 -30.72 3.15 -4.49
N ASP A 415 -30.67 1.82 -4.32
CA ASP A 415 -31.67 0.94 -4.92
C ASP A 415 -32.95 0.85 -4.08
N ASN A 416 -32.87 1.11 -2.77
CA ASN A 416 -34.02 1.05 -1.88
C ASN A 416 -34.43 2.44 -1.39
N TYR A 417 -33.64 3.06 -0.53
CA TYR A 417 -34.06 4.25 0.18
C TYR A 417 -34.45 5.42 -0.75
N LEU A 418 -33.60 5.78 -1.70
CA LEU A 418 -33.92 6.87 -2.63
C LEU A 418 -35.18 6.60 -3.46
N GLU A 419 -35.43 5.35 -3.84
CA GLU A 419 -36.65 4.99 -4.60
C GLU A 419 -37.91 5.07 -3.72
N ILE A 420 -37.81 4.67 -2.47
CA ILE A 420 -38.91 4.73 -1.49
C ILE A 420 -39.34 6.19 -1.24
N VAL A 421 -38.37 7.08 -0.97
CA VAL A 421 -38.69 8.46 -0.55
C VAL A 421 -38.99 9.43 -1.69
N LYS A 422 -38.86 9.01 -2.95
CA LYS A 422 -39.06 9.89 -4.14
C LYS A 422 -40.37 10.67 -4.10
N LYS A 423 -41.46 10.01 -3.74
CA LYS A 423 -42.79 10.65 -3.69
C LYS A 423 -42.82 11.72 -2.60
N ARG A 424 -42.33 11.42 -1.39
CA ARG A 424 -42.28 12.34 -0.25
C ARG A 424 -41.39 13.55 -0.57
N LEU A 425 -40.24 13.36 -1.19
CA LEU A 425 -39.34 14.43 -1.66
C LEU A 425 -39.94 15.31 -2.78
N SER A 426 -41.04 14.90 -3.37
CA SER A 426 -41.73 15.65 -4.45
C SER A 426 -43.01 16.36 -3.96
N ILE A 427 -43.32 16.34 -2.66
CA ILE A 427 -44.40 17.11 -2.05
C ILE A 427 -44.08 18.60 -2.21
N GLU A 428 -45.08 19.39 -2.67
CA GLU A 428 -44.88 20.83 -2.93
C GLU A 428 -44.73 21.64 -1.64
N SER A 429 -45.49 21.28 -0.58
CA SER A 429 -45.47 21.99 0.70
C SER A 429 -44.15 21.82 1.44
N ASN A 430 -43.49 22.93 1.75
CA ASN A 430 -42.22 22.94 2.48
C ASN A 430 -42.41 22.78 4.01
N THR A 431 -43.64 22.76 4.51
CA THR A 431 -43.97 22.50 5.90
C THR A 431 -44.51 21.09 6.14
N ASP A 432 -44.57 20.29 5.09
CA ASP A 432 -45.05 18.90 5.19
C ASP A 432 -44.05 18.04 5.98
N LYS A 433 -44.52 17.39 7.04
CA LYS A 433 -43.66 16.59 7.93
C LYS A 433 -43.00 15.41 7.22
N LEU A 434 -43.70 14.74 6.30
CA LEU A 434 -43.18 13.60 5.54
C LEU A 434 -42.03 14.04 4.61
N LYS A 435 -42.17 15.22 3.98
CA LYS A 435 -41.11 15.82 3.17
C LYS A 435 -39.91 16.19 4.01
N ILE A 436 -40.09 16.89 5.12
CA ILE A 436 -39.02 17.33 6.02
C ILE A 436 -38.26 16.12 6.56
N SER A 437 -38.94 15.06 6.98
CA SER A 437 -38.34 13.80 7.43
C SER A 437 -37.42 13.20 6.35
N ALA A 438 -37.92 13.06 5.13
CA ALA A 438 -37.17 12.52 4.02
C ALA A 438 -35.97 13.40 3.62
N GLN A 439 -36.12 14.73 3.63
CA GLN A 439 -35.03 15.67 3.34
C GLN A 439 -33.92 15.61 4.39
N TYR A 440 -34.30 15.58 5.68
CA TYR A 440 -33.35 15.43 6.78
C TYR A 440 -32.50 14.16 6.64
N ALA A 441 -33.16 13.03 6.43
CA ALA A 441 -32.47 11.75 6.30
C ALA A 441 -31.63 11.67 5.02
N CYS A 442 -32.10 12.22 3.89
CA CYS A 442 -31.30 12.34 2.66
C CYS A 442 -30.05 13.15 2.87
N TYR A 443 -30.15 14.32 3.53
CA TYR A 443 -29.01 15.20 3.81
C TYR A 443 -27.92 14.50 4.62
N HIS A 444 -28.28 13.99 5.79
CA HIS A 444 -27.31 13.40 6.70
C HIS A 444 -26.72 12.08 6.16
N SER A 445 -27.56 11.21 5.56
CA SER A 445 -27.05 9.95 4.99
C SER A 445 -26.14 10.18 3.78
N PHE A 446 -26.48 11.15 2.91
CA PHE A 446 -25.65 11.44 1.75
C PHE A 446 -24.32 12.13 2.14
N LEU A 447 -24.35 13.03 3.12
CA LEU A 447 -23.13 13.62 3.69
C LEU A 447 -22.22 12.53 4.30
N ASN A 448 -22.80 11.59 5.06
CA ASN A 448 -22.06 10.44 5.58
C ASN A 448 -21.46 9.58 4.45
N ILE A 449 -22.20 9.34 3.36
CA ILE A 449 -21.71 8.63 2.17
C ILE A 449 -20.50 9.34 1.58
N LEU A 450 -20.56 10.67 1.41
CA LEU A 450 -19.43 11.43 0.89
C LEU A 450 -18.21 11.31 1.81
N LYS A 451 -18.39 11.47 3.12
CA LYS A 451 -17.32 11.34 4.11
C LYS A 451 -16.71 9.93 4.11
N MET A 452 -17.54 8.87 4.10
CA MET A 452 -17.09 7.48 4.14
C MET A 452 -16.26 7.09 2.91
N VAL A 453 -16.61 7.58 1.73
CA VAL A 453 -15.94 7.16 0.48
C VAL A 453 -14.82 8.10 0.05
N SER A 454 -14.69 9.27 0.68
CA SER A 454 -13.65 10.26 0.35
C SER A 454 -12.21 9.73 0.41
N PRO A 455 -11.82 8.80 1.30
CA PRO A 455 -10.48 8.21 1.27
C PRO A 455 -10.17 7.42 -0.01
N PHE A 456 -11.19 6.88 -0.65
CA PHE A 456 -11.05 6.09 -1.89
C PHE A 456 -11.12 6.95 -3.15
N ILE A 457 -12.12 7.82 -3.24
CA ILE A 457 -12.43 8.65 -4.42
C ILE A 457 -12.51 10.13 -4.05
N PRO A 458 -11.35 10.73 -3.71
CA PRO A 458 -11.29 12.07 -3.11
C PRO A 458 -11.79 13.19 -4.03
N HIS A 459 -11.65 13.05 -5.36
CA HIS A 459 -11.96 14.16 -6.27
C HIS A 459 -13.46 14.36 -6.43
N ILE A 460 -14.22 13.30 -6.73
CA ILE A 460 -15.66 13.43 -6.89
C ILE A 460 -16.37 13.75 -5.57
N THR A 461 -15.85 13.29 -4.44
CA THR A 461 -16.43 13.60 -3.14
C THR A 461 -16.21 15.06 -2.77
N GLU A 462 -15.05 15.62 -3.05
CA GLU A 462 -14.77 17.05 -2.88
C GLU A 462 -15.65 17.89 -3.82
N GLU A 463 -15.77 17.50 -5.08
CA GLU A 463 -16.64 18.16 -6.06
C GLU A 463 -18.09 18.19 -5.59
N MET A 464 -18.63 17.06 -5.12
CA MET A 464 -19.99 16.97 -4.61
C MET A 464 -20.20 17.71 -3.28
N PHE A 465 -19.18 17.79 -2.44
CA PHE A 465 -19.22 18.55 -1.19
C PHE A 465 -19.37 20.05 -1.43
N HIS A 466 -18.80 20.55 -2.51
CA HIS A 466 -18.89 21.94 -2.97
C HIS A 466 -19.97 22.17 -4.03
N ALA A 467 -20.82 21.19 -4.29
CA ALA A 467 -21.81 21.28 -5.34
C ALA A 467 -23.06 22.08 -4.90
N ASP A 468 -23.55 22.92 -5.81
CA ASP A 468 -24.84 23.58 -5.71
C ASP A 468 -25.70 23.25 -6.94
N VAL A 469 -27.01 23.28 -6.77
CA VAL A 469 -27.94 23.09 -7.86
C VAL A 469 -28.21 24.41 -8.57
N ILE A 470 -27.82 24.49 -9.82
CA ILE A 470 -28.11 25.62 -10.70
C ILE A 470 -29.30 25.26 -11.60
N ILE A 471 -30.31 26.13 -11.59
CA ILE A 471 -31.44 26.08 -12.52
C ILE A 471 -31.12 26.99 -13.68
N LYS A 472 -30.95 26.44 -14.88
CA LYS A 472 -30.92 27.21 -16.11
C LYS A 472 -32.29 27.14 -16.77
N GLN A 473 -32.88 28.29 -16.99
CA GLN A 473 -34.07 28.42 -17.85
C GLN A 473 -33.60 28.86 -19.24
N ASP A 474 -33.69 27.95 -20.19
CA ASP A 474 -33.51 28.27 -21.63
C ASP A 474 -34.85 28.13 -22.33
N GLY A 475 -35.56 29.28 -22.49
CA GLY A 475 -36.88 29.33 -23.11
C GLY A 475 -37.94 28.54 -22.31
N GLU A 476 -38.62 27.59 -22.97
CA GLU A 476 -39.65 26.73 -22.33
C GLU A 476 -39.09 25.54 -21.57
N ASN A 477 -37.76 25.29 -21.61
CA ASN A 477 -37.12 24.15 -20.96
C ASN A 477 -36.30 24.57 -19.74
N THR A 478 -36.59 23.96 -18.60
CA THR A 478 -35.82 24.13 -17.38
C THR A 478 -34.82 22.96 -17.28
N THR A 479 -33.54 23.28 -17.33
CA THR A 479 -32.47 22.28 -17.13
C THR A 479 -31.83 22.47 -15.75
N GLU A 480 -31.88 21.43 -14.91
CA GLU A 480 -31.16 21.39 -13.65
C GLU A 480 -29.74 20.86 -13.89
N SER A 481 -28.75 21.62 -13.54
CA SER A 481 -27.34 21.21 -13.53
C SER A 481 -26.74 21.42 -12.15
N VAL A 482 -25.74 20.61 -11.82
CA VAL A 482 -24.93 20.79 -10.61
C VAL A 482 -23.63 21.47 -11.01
N LYS A 483 -23.26 22.52 -10.28
CA LYS A 483 -21.97 23.19 -10.44
C LYS A 483 -21.27 23.26 -9.10
N SER A 484 -20.00 22.91 -9.08
CA SER A 484 -19.15 23.10 -7.91
C SER A 484 -18.76 24.56 -7.76
N ASN A 485 -18.84 25.04 -6.53
CA ASN A 485 -18.34 26.35 -6.14
C ASN A 485 -17.52 26.19 -4.85
N ALA A 486 -16.19 26.30 -4.97
CA ALA A 486 -15.27 26.10 -3.86
C ALA A 486 -15.51 27.03 -2.64
N GLU A 487 -16.26 28.12 -2.82
CA GLU A 487 -16.51 29.08 -1.76
C GLU A 487 -17.91 28.99 -1.13
N SER A 488 -18.87 28.31 -1.77
CA SER A 488 -20.27 28.36 -1.35
C SER A 488 -21.12 27.13 -1.68
N GLY A 489 -20.52 25.92 -1.67
CA GLY A 489 -21.27 24.68 -1.90
C GLY A 489 -22.22 24.35 -0.75
N TYR A 490 -23.32 23.65 -1.04
CA TYR A 490 -24.38 23.36 -0.08
C TYR A 490 -23.87 22.64 1.18
N PHE A 491 -23.09 21.55 1.03
CA PHE A 491 -22.55 20.83 2.18
C PHE A 491 -21.40 21.58 2.86
N SER A 492 -20.47 22.16 2.09
CA SER A 492 -19.30 22.86 2.65
C SER A 492 -19.68 24.07 3.48
N THR A 493 -20.69 24.82 3.04
CA THR A 493 -21.21 25.98 3.79
C THR A 493 -21.86 25.56 5.10
N ASN A 494 -22.62 24.46 5.10
CA ASN A 494 -23.31 23.98 6.29
C ASN A 494 -22.37 23.30 7.29
N GLU A 495 -21.35 22.57 6.82
CA GLU A 495 -20.30 21.98 7.69
C GLU A 495 -19.29 23.03 8.19
N GLY A 496 -19.21 24.19 7.55
CA GLY A 496 -18.29 25.27 7.96
C GLY A 496 -16.81 24.95 7.74
N VAL A 497 -16.49 24.01 6.85
CA VAL A 497 -15.13 23.59 6.53
C VAL A 497 -14.83 23.73 5.04
N LYS A 498 -13.56 24.00 4.72
CA LYS A 498 -13.11 24.27 3.34
C LYS A 498 -12.96 23.01 2.47
N SER A 499 -12.94 21.84 3.04
CA SER A 499 -12.75 20.57 2.31
C SER A 499 -13.40 19.43 3.08
N ILE A 500 -13.97 18.46 2.35
CA ILE A 500 -14.52 17.25 2.96
C ILE A 500 -13.44 16.47 3.73
N HIS A 501 -12.19 16.57 3.29
CA HIS A 501 -11.05 15.90 3.93
C HIS A 501 -10.67 16.50 5.28
N ASN A 502 -11.23 17.65 5.64
CA ASN A 502 -11.09 18.27 6.96
C ASN A 502 -12.30 18.02 7.87
N THR A 503 -13.30 17.28 7.40
CA THR A 503 -14.43 16.87 8.23
C THR A 503 -14.07 15.72 9.15
N LEU A 504 -14.81 15.59 10.25
CA LEU A 504 -14.70 14.41 11.10
C LEU A 504 -15.36 13.19 10.44
N TRP A 505 -14.84 12.01 10.72
CA TRP A 505 -15.45 10.74 10.33
C TRP A 505 -16.86 10.64 10.94
N PRO A 506 -17.84 10.03 10.25
CA PRO A 506 -19.19 9.86 10.78
C PRO A 506 -19.18 8.87 11.96
N SER A 507 -18.87 9.36 13.14
CA SER A 507 -18.74 8.55 14.38
C SER A 507 -19.81 8.88 15.42
N GLN A 508 -20.84 9.64 15.03
CA GLN A 508 -21.87 10.07 15.98
C GLN A 508 -22.52 8.87 16.66
N GLU A 509 -22.78 9.01 17.95
CA GLU A 509 -23.63 8.07 18.67
C GLU A 509 -24.90 7.83 17.87
N VAL A 510 -25.25 6.56 17.67
CA VAL A 510 -26.49 6.19 17.00
C VAL A 510 -27.64 6.69 17.85
N LYS A 511 -28.17 7.87 17.51
CA LYS A 511 -29.26 8.52 18.26
C LYS A 511 -30.61 7.84 18.03
N TYR A 512 -30.69 6.91 17.09
CA TYR A 512 -31.94 6.36 16.56
C TYR A 512 -32.08 4.84 16.79
N THR A 513 -31.54 4.31 17.89
CA THR A 513 -31.53 2.88 18.20
C THR A 513 -32.87 2.38 18.69
N ASP A 514 -33.84 2.23 17.81
CA ASP A 514 -34.93 1.31 18.03
C ASP A 514 -34.66 0.04 17.20
N GLU A 515 -34.18 -1.02 17.86
CA GLU A 515 -33.95 -2.33 17.21
C GLU A 515 -35.22 -2.86 16.51
N LYS A 516 -36.42 -2.52 17.02
CA LYS A 516 -37.67 -2.87 16.39
C LYS A 516 -37.87 -2.18 15.04
N ILE A 517 -37.50 -0.90 14.93
CA ILE A 517 -37.53 -0.16 13.65
C ILE A 517 -36.57 -0.82 12.64
N LYS A 518 -35.37 -1.20 13.06
CA LYS A 518 -34.40 -1.88 12.21
C LYS A 518 -34.93 -3.23 11.70
N GLU A 519 -35.40 -4.09 12.59
CA GLU A 519 -35.98 -5.39 12.22
C GLU A 519 -37.15 -5.23 11.25
N ASN A 520 -38.02 -4.25 11.51
CA ASN A 520 -39.20 -3.99 10.68
C ASN A 520 -38.76 -3.48 9.29
N ALA A 521 -37.81 -2.57 9.23
CA ALA A 521 -37.29 -2.04 7.95
C ALA A 521 -36.60 -3.15 7.14
N ASP A 522 -35.76 -3.98 7.75
CA ASP A 522 -35.10 -5.10 7.06
C ASP A 522 -36.16 -6.09 6.52
N PHE A 523 -37.22 -6.32 7.26
CA PHE A 523 -38.36 -7.10 6.78
C PHE A 523 -39.06 -6.42 5.59
N VAL A 524 -39.34 -5.12 5.66
CA VAL A 524 -39.93 -4.33 4.57
C VAL A 524 -39.08 -4.41 3.31
N LEU A 525 -37.73 -4.36 3.42
CA LEU A 525 -36.84 -4.53 2.28
C LEU A 525 -36.97 -5.91 1.64
N SER A 526 -37.20 -6.97 2.42
CA SER A 526 -37.49 -8.31 1.88
C SER A 526 -38.80 -8.32 1.09
N VAL A 527 -39.83 -7.62 1.57
CA VAL A 527 -41.11 -7.46 0.85
C VAL A 527 -40.90 -6.69 -0.45
N ILE A 528 -40.11 -5.64 -0.44
CA ILE A 528 -39.75 -4.89 -1.65
C ILE A 528 -39.08 -5.81 -2.68
N ALA A 529 -38.20 -6.69 -2.24
CA ALA A 529 -37.53 -7.66 -3.12
C ALA A 529 -38.56 -8.61 -3.77
N GLU A 530 -39.53 -9.12 -2.99
CA GLU A 530 -40.60 -9.98 -3.53
C GLU A 530 -41.54 -9.22 -4.50
N ILE A 531 -41.87 -7.94 -4.24
CA ILE A 531 -42.65 -7.11 -5.16
C ILE A 531 -41.88 -6.95 -6.49
N ARG A 532 -40.58 -6.66 -6.45
CA ARG A 532 -39.75 -6.51 -7.65
C ARG A 532 -39.64 -7.83 -8.41
N LYS A 533 -39.46 -8.92 -7.71
CA LYS A 533 -39.40 -10.27 -8.29
C LYS A 533 -40.73 -10.60 -8.97
N TYR A 534 -41.88 -10.38 -8.31
CA TYR A 534 -43.20 -10.59 -8.90
C TYR A 534 -43.37 -9.80 -10.21
N LYS A 535 -43.04 -8.49 -10.20
CA LYS A 535 -43.07 -7.67 -11.42
C LYS A 535 -42.16 -8.21 -12.53
N SER A 536 -40.96 -8.65 -12.18
CA SER A 536 -40.00 -9.23 -13.12
C SER A 536 -40.51 -10.53 -13.74
N ASP A 537 -40.98 -11.46 -12.91
CA ASP A 537 -41.46 -12.78 -13.33
C ASP A 537 -42.70 -12.67 -14.25
N ASN A 538 -43.52 -11.66 -14.00
CA ASN A 538 -44.72 -11.36 -14.80
C ASN A 538 -44.42 -10.36 -15.93
N LYS A 539 -43.15 -10.02 -16.22
CA LYS A 539 -42.73 -9.07 -17.28
C LYS A 539 -43.35 -7.68 -17.14
N ILE A 540 -43.69 -7.26 -15.91
CA ILE A 540 -44.22 -5.93 -15.62
C ILE A 540 -42.99 -5.00 -15.37
N LYS A 541 -42.92 -3.86 -16.06
CA LYS A 541 -41.86 -2.87 -15.79
C LYS A 541 -42.02 -2.32 -14.37
N LEU A 542 -40.89 -2.11 -13.67
CA LEU A 542 -40.92 -1.54 -12.32
C LEU A 542 -41.65 -0.18 -12.26
N SER A 543 -41.57 0.59 -13.35
CA SER A 543 -42.25 1.88 -13.50
C SER A 543 -43.75 1.81 -13.81
N THR A 544 -44.31 0.62 -14.06
CA THR A 544 -45.74 0.49 -14.40
C THR A 544 -46.59 0.75 -13.16
N PRO A 545 -47.56 1.71 -13.20
CA PRO A 545 -48.57 1.86 -12.13
C PRO A 545 -49.41 0.61 -12.04
N VAL A 546 -49.89 0.31 -10.82
CA VAL A 546 -50.73 -0.83 -10.53
C VAL A 546 -51.98 -0.38 -9.74
N SER A 547 -53.12 -0.92 -10.05
CA SER A 547 -54.39 -0.55 -9.37
C SER A 547 -54.38 -1.02 -7.93
N VAL A 548 -54.00 -2.28 -7.68
CA VAL A 548 -53.96 -2.85 -6.34
C VAL A 548 -52.67 -3.64 -6.13
N LEU A 549 -51.99 -3.35 -5.01
CA LEU A 549 -50.96 -4.21 -4.45
C LEU A 549 -51.54 -4.94 -3.23
N LYS A 550 -51.62 -6.26 -3.31
CA LYS A 550 -52.07 -7.08 -2.21
C LYS A 550 -50.93 -7.89 -1.62
N ILE A 551 -50.72 -7.74 -0.30
CA ILE A 551 -49.68 -8.46 0.46
C ILE A 551 -50.38 -9.48 1.36
N LYS A 552 -50.07 -10.77 1.13
CA LYS A 552 -50.51 -11.86 1.98
C LYS A 552 -49.45 -12.12 3.05
N CYS A 553 -49.80 -11.99 4.33
CA CYS A 553 -48.82 -12.05 5.42
C CYS A 553 -49.49 -12.56 6.71
N SER A 554 -48.70 -12.96 7.71
CA SER A 554 -49.19 -13.27 9.05
C SER A 554 -49.54 -11.98 9.82
N GLU A 555 -50.25 -12.11 10.97
CA GLU A 555 -50.56 -10.94 11.81
C GLU A 555 -49.31 -10.27 12.36
N GLU A 556 -48.30 -11.05 12.76
CA GLU A 556 -46.98 -10.54 13.18
C GLU A 556 -46.26 -9.77 12.04
N GLN A 557 -46.31 -10.31 10.84
CA GLN A 557 -45.71 -9.66 9.66
C GLN A 557 -46.45 -8.38 9.30
N LYS A 558 -47.78 -8.34 9.43
CA LYS A 558 -48.56 -7.13 9.22
C LYS A 558 -48.22 -6.04 10.24
N GLU A 559 -47.97 -6.40 11.49
CA GLU A 559 -47.49 -5.43 12.49
C GLU A 559 -46.16 -4.81 12.07
N LYS A 560 -45.22 -5.61 11.54
CA LYS A 560 -43.93 -5.12 11.02
C LYS A 560 -44.07 -4.19 9.80
N LEU A 561 -45.13 -4.35 8.99
CA LEU A 561 -45.40 -3.47 7.85
C LEU A 561 -46.07 -2.15 8.26
N THR A 562 -46.65 -2.08 9.46
CA THR A 562 -47.29 -0.87 9.95
C THR A 562 -46.26 0.27 10.07
N GLY A 563 -46.54 1.42 9.48
CA GLY A 563 -45.61 2.54 9.40
C GLY A 563 -44.79 2.58 8.08
N PHE A 564 -44.85 1.54 7.24
CA PHE A 564 -44.18 1.51 5.93
C PHE A 564 -45.14 1.31 4.75
N LEU A 565 -46.44 1.24 5.01
CA LEU A 565 -47.42 0.90 3.98
C LEU A 565 -47.48 1.93 2.86
N ASP A 566 -47.40 3.23 3.17
CA ASP A 566 -47.41 4.31 2.19
C ASP A 566 -46.14 4.31 1.34
N ASP A 567 -45.02 3.99 1.95
CA ASP A 567 -43.73 3.86 1.27
C ASP A 567 -43.72 2.65 0.29
N LEU A 568 -44.28 1.51 0.71
CA LEU A 568 -44.48 0.33 -0.14
C LEU A 568 -45.43 0.61 -1.32
N ALA A 569 -46.54 1.27 -1.05
CA ALA A 569 -47.51 1.67 -2.08
C ALA A 569 -46.83 2.62 -3.11
N SER A 570 -46.07 3.58 -2.60
CA SER A 570 -45.31 4.53 -3.44
C SER A 570 -44.28 3.83 -4.33
N LEU A 571 -43.48 2.93 -3.76
CA LEU A 571 -42.44 2.19 -4.49
C LEU A 571 -43.07 1.26 -5.54
N ALA A 572 -44.15 0.56 -5.20
CA ALA A 572 -44.86 -0.30 -6.13
C ALA A 572 -45.67 0.47 -7.19
N ARG A 573 -45.84 1.79 -7.00
CA ARG A 573 -46.73 2.68 -7.78
C ARG A 573 -48.18 2.15 -7.71
N ALA A 574 -48.61 1.71 -6.56
CA ALA A 574 -49.95 1.20 -6.32
C ALA A 574 -50.90 2.33 -5.96
N GLU A 575 -52.11 2.34 -6.59
CA GLU A 575 -53.18 3.26 -6.24
C GLU A 575 -53.82 2.85 -4.92
N LYS A 576 -53.94 1.54 -4.68
CA LYS A 576 -54.46 0.96 -3.45
C LYS A 576 -53.57 -0.16 -2.95
N MET A 577 -53.43 -0.24 -1.62
CA MET A 577 -52.70 -1.31 -0.97
C MET A 577 -53.66 -2.10 -0.04
N GLU A 578 -53.59 -3.42 -0.11
CA GLU A 578 -54.36 -4.33 0.70
C GLU A 578 -53.46 -5.34 1.40
N THR A 579 -53.78 -5.66 2.64
CA THR A 579 -53.14 -6.75 3.39
C THR A 579 -54.15 -7.85 3.67
N GLU A 580 -53.80 -9.09 3.31
CA GLU A 580 -54.61 -10.29 3.62
C GLU A 580 -53.90 -11.16 4.62
N ILE A 581 -54.58 -11.47 5.75
CA ILE A 581 -54.01 -12.32 6.77
C ILE A 581 -54.09 -13.78 6.34
N THR A 582 -52.93 -14.44 6.38
CA THR A 582 -52.82 -15.87 6.08
C THR A 582 -52.04 -16.59 7.18
N ASN A 583 -52.27 -17.89 7.34
CA ASN A 583 -51.50 -18.73 8.25
C ASN A 583 -50.15 -19.15 7.65
N ASN A 584 -49.81 -18.69 6.47
CA ASN A 584 -48.56 -19.00 5.82
C ASN A 584 -47.44 -18.07 6.35
N LYS A 585 -46.25 -18.62 6.61
CA LYS A 585 -45.09 -17.85 7.04
C LYS A 585 -44.42 -17.12 5.86
N GLU A 586 -44.66 -17.56 4.63
CA GLU A 586 -44.14 -16.93 3.44
C GLU A 586 -45.02 -15.77 2.99
N ILE A 587 -44.40 -14.67 2.58
CA ILE A 587 -45.07 -13.50 2.03
C ILE A 587 -45.56 -13.81 0.61
N GLY A 588 -46.85 -13.57 0.37
CA GLY A 588 -47.43 -13.62 -0.97
C GLY A 588 -47.64 -12.22 -1.52
N ILE A 589 -47.25 -12.01 -2.78
CA ILE A 589 -47.49 -10.74 -3.50
C ILE A 589 -48.48 -11.01 -4.63
N GLU A 590 -49.53 -10.20 -4.71
CA GLU A 590 -50.47 -10.17 -5.83
C GLU A 590 -50.57 -8.72 -6.34
N ILE A 591 -50.52 -8.55 -7.64
CA ILE A 591 -50.59 -7.24 -8.28
C ILE A 591 -51.69 -7.26 -9.33
N THR A 592 -52.61 -6.29 -9.23
CA THR A 592 -53.63 -6.02 -10.26
C THR A 592 -53.23 -4.77 -11.00
N LEU A 593 -53.16 -4.87 -12.35
CA LEU A 593 -52.79 -3.75 -13.25
C LEU A 593 -53.95 -2.79 -13.44
#